data_a5729c2b0706fc682ad5ad7a91a87396
#
_entry.id   a5729c2b0706fc682ad5ad7a91a87396
#
_cell.length_a   1.000
_cell.length_b   1.000
_cell.length_c   1.000
_cell.angle_alpha   90.00
_cell.angle_beta   90.00
_cell.angle_gamma   90.00
#
_symmetry.space_group_name_H-M   'P 1'
#
loop_
_entity.id
_entity.type
_entity.pdbx_description
1 polymer ?
#
loop_
_entity_poly.entity_id
_entity_poly.type
_entity_poly.pdbx_seq_one_letter_code
_entity_poly.pdbx_strand_id
1 'polypeptide(L)'
;MAEKHIVTVNGSDMEVWVARPEGAGPFPALILAIHAPANVGIENDPFTLDLLDRYAAQGYVCAAPFIFHWWPKEEPMDTKRAGLRDDRLVKDMNAAFALLDGMDVVDGDRIGILGHCMGGRIAWLAACHNDRLKALVVLYGGRIKAGSGEGGPAPIDLAANIPCPVLGLFGNDDQNPSPADVDDYEAALTAAGIDYTFHRYDGTNHAFQDFSRPERYNAASSDDAWEKIRVFLARHLTPGG
;
A
#
# COMPACT_ATOMS: atom_id res chain seq x y z
N MET A 1 18.73 3.68 5.95
CA MET A 1 18.75 2.32 5.37
C MET A 1 17.71 1.47 6.09
N ALA A 2 16.91 0.73 5.35
CA ALA A 2 15.89 -0.14 5.91
C ALA A 2 16.52 -1.37 6.60
N GLU A 3 15.98 -1.77 7.74
CA GLU A 3 16.35 -2.96 8.50
C GLU A 3 15.33 -4.08 8.26
N LYS A 4 15.81 -5.32 8.19
CA LYS A 4 14.96 -6.48 7.98
C LYS A 4 14.55 -7.11 9.31
N HIS A 5 13.25 -7.22 9.54
CA HIS A 5 12.62 -7.95 10.64
C HIS A 5 11.99 -9.23 10.11
N ILE A 6 11.86 -10.25 10.95
CA ILE A 6 11.15 -11.48 10.64
C ILE A 6 9.92 -11.58 11.51
N VAL A 7 8.77 -11.79 10.88
CA VAL A 7 7.47 -12.01 11.55
C VAL A 7 6.88 -13.32 11.07
N THR A 8 6.58 -14.23 11.99
CA THR A 8 5.97 -15.51 11.61
C THR A 8 4.46 -15.34 11.43
N VAL A 9 3.96 -15.63 10.23
CA VAL A 9 2.53 -15.59 9.89
C VAL A 9 2.07 -16.98 9.50
N ASN A 10 1.19 -17.60 10.29
CA ASN A 10 0.66 -18.95 10.06
C ASN A 10 1.76 -20.00 9.77
N GLY A 11 2.89 -19.91 10.49
CA GLY A 11 4.02 -20.85 10.35
C GLY A 11 4.96 -20.56 9.18
N SER A 12 4.78 -19.47 8.46
CA SER A 12 5.72 -18.98 7.44
C SER A 12 6.40 -17.70 7.92
N ASP A 13 7.70 -17.60 7.74
CA ASP A 13 8.50 -16.45 8.14
C ASP A 13 8.46 -15.38 7.06
N MET A 14 7.81 -14.26 7.38
CA MET A 14 7.68 -13.09 6.52
C MET A 14 8.78 -12.07 6.83
N GLU A 15 9.56 -11.70 5.83
CA GLU A 15 10.45 -10.54 5.92
C GLU A 15 9.63 -9.25 5.93
N VAL A 16 9.89 -8.36 6.89
CA VAL A 16 9.36 -6.99 6.92
C VAL A 16 10.53 -6.03 6.93
N TRP A 17 10.65 -5.22 5.89
CA TRP A 17 11.70 -4.23 5.78
C TRP A 17 11.21 -2.91 6.37
N VAL A 18 11.93 -2.38 7.36
CA VAL A 18 11.53 -1.19 8.12
C VAL A 18 12.59 -0.11 8.00
N ALA A 19 12.20 1.05 7.48
CA ALA A 19 12.98 2.27 7.53
C ALA A 19 12.38 3.23 8.56
N ARG A 20 13.22 3.97 9.29
CA ARG A 20 12.78 4.90 10.33
C ARG A 20 13.47 6.25 10.24
N PRO A 21 12.81 7.31 10.68
CA PRO A 21 13.43 8.63 10.83
C PRO A 21 14.58 8.59 11.83
N GLU A 22 15.44 9.58 11.78
CA GLU A 22 16.40 9.86 12.86
C GLU A 22 15.68 10.49 14.06
N GLY A 23 16.14 10.16 15.27
CA GLY A 23 15.62 10.70 16.51
C GLY A 23 14.89 9.68 17.39
N ALA A 24 14.31 10.17 18.49
CA ALA A 24 13.76 9.30 19.52
C ALA A 24 12.29 8.88 19.31
N GLY A 25 11.52 9.58 18.45
CA GLY A 25 10.08 9.35 18.27
C GLY A 25 9.24 9.84 19.47
N PRO A 26 7.98 9.35 19.62
CA PRO A 26 7.34 8.43 18.71
C PRO A 26 6.92 9.10 17.38
N PHE A 27 7.08 8.36 16.30
CA PHE A 27 6.77 8.81 14.94
C PHE A 27 5.48 8.19 14.44
N PRO A 28 4.72 8.86 13.54
CA PRO A 28 3.67 8.20 12.77
C PRO A 28 4.28 7.11 11.88
N ALA A 29 3.48 6.12 11.50
CA ALA A 29 3.98 5.01 10.70
C ALA A 29 3.14 4.73 9.45
N LEU A 30 3.75 4.04 8.48
CA LEU A 30 3.15 3.64 7.23
C LEU A 30 3.44 2.16 6.95
N ILE A 31 2.41 1.42 6.55
CA ILE A 31 2.58 0.13 5.91
C ILE A 31 2.65 0.37 4.41
N LEU A 32 3.73 -0.04 3.77
CA LEU A 32 3.89 -0.02 2.32
C LEU A 32 3.55 -1.39 1.76
N ALA A 33 2.34 -1.55 1.23
CA ALA A 33 1.96 -2.75 0.52
C ALA A 33 2.71 -2.82 -0.82
N ILE A 34 3.55 -3.85 -0.99
CA ILE A 34 4.49 -3.94 -2.10
C ILE A 34 3.81 -4.21 -3.44
N HIS A 35 4.43 -3.70 -4.51
CA HIS A 35 4.00 -3.94 -5.87
C HIS A 35 4.52 -5.29 -6.42
N ALA A 36 3.98 -5.73 -7.56
CA ALA A 36 4.32 -7.03 -8.13
C ALA A 36 5.82 -7.25 -8.43
N PRO A 37 6.60 -6.25 -8.94
CA PRO A 37 8.03 -6.42 -9.18
C PRO A 37 8.86 -6.83 -7.96
N ALA A 38 8.47 -6.42 -6.76
CA ALA A 38 9.17 -6.80 -5.53
C ALA A 38 9.07 -8.30 -5.18
N ASN A 39 8.41 -9.12 -5.99
CA ASN A 39 8.21 -10.57 -5.72
C ASN A 39 9.50 -11.40 -5.64
N VAL A 40 10.61 -10.90 -6.16
CA VAL A 40 11.94 -11.53 -6.12
C VAL A 40 12.74 -11.16 -4.86
N GLY A 41 12.14 -10.41 -3.95
CA GLY A 41 12.75 -9.90 -2.73
C GLY A 41 12.80 -8.37 -2.73
N ILE A 42 12.46 -7.75 -1.61
CA ILE A 42 12.48 -6.29 -1.46
C ILE A 42 13.90 -5.75 -1.65
N GLU A 43 14.91 -6.50 -1.23
CA GLU A 43 16.33 -6.17 -1.42
C GLU A 43 16.74 -6.02 -2.89
N ASN A 44 15.97 -6.59 -3.81
CA ASN A 44 16.20 -6.54 -5.25
C ASN A 44 15.30 -5.54 -5.98
N ASP A 45 14.45 -4.80 -5.24
CA ASP A 45 13.51 -3.84 -5.81
C ASP A 45 13.86 -2.39 -5.44
N PRO A 46 14.59 -1.67 -6.32
CA PRO A 46 15.05 -0.32 -6.02
C PRO A 46 13.89 0.67 -5.79
N PHE A 47 12.72 0.43 -6.36
CA PHE A 47 11.57 1.30 -6.16
C PHE A 47 11.03 1.17 -4.73
N THR A 48 10.80 -0.04 -4.22
CA THR A 48 10.36 -0.24 -2.84
C THR A 48 11.38 0.28 -1.82
N LEU A 49 12.69 0.08 -2.07
CA LEU A 49 13.74 0.60 -1.19
C LEU A 49 13.76 2.14 -1.15
N ASP A 50 13.61 2.80 -2.30
CA ASP A 50 13.52 4.26 -2.38
C ASP A 50 12.27 4.79 -1.65
N LEU A 51 11.12 4.12 -1.79
CA LEU A 51 9.90 4.48 -1.06
C LEU A 51 10.11 4.42 0.46
N LEU A 52 10.71 3.35 0.97
CA LEU A 52 11.03 3.21 2.39
C LEU A 52 11.90 4.36 2.89
N ASP A 53 12.98 4.68 2.18
CA ASP A 53 13.91 5.75 2.56
C ASP A 53 13.24 7.13 2.44
N ARG A 54 12.43 7.39 1.40
CA ARG A 54 11.70 8.67 1.24
C ARG A 54 10.68 8.91 2.33
N TYR A 55 9.89 7.91 2.71
CA TYR A 55 8.92 8.08 3.81
C TYR A 55 9.63 8.23 5.16
N ALA A 56 10.74 7.52 5.39
CA ALA A 56 11.56 7.74 6.58
C ALA A 56 12.11 9.17 6.65
N ALA A 57 12.60 9.71 5.53
CA ALA A 57 13.07 11.10 5.44
C ALA A 57 11.95 12.14 5.67
N GLN A 58 10.69 11.77 5.41
CA GLN A 58 9.50 12.60 5.69
C GLN A 58 8.98 12.48 7.12
N GLY A 59 9.62 11.67 7.97
CA GLY A 59 9.26 11.55 9.38
C GLY A 59 8.33 10.38 9.72
N TYR A 60 8.19 9.38 8.83
CA TYR A 60 7.37 8.18 9.07
C TYR A 60 8.24 6.95 9.30
N VAL A 61 7.90 6.11 10.28
CA VAL A 61 8.42 4.74 10.29
C VAL A 61 7.68 3.97 9.21
N CYS A 62 8.39 3.48 8.19
CA CYS A 62 7.77 2.82 7.04
C CYS A 62 8.15 1.35 7.00
N ALA A 63 7.16 0.47 6.94
CA ALA A 63 7.34 -0.99 6.91
C ALA A 63 6.79 -1.61 5.63
N ALA A 64 7.62 -2.36 4.91
CA ALA A 64 7.23 -3.11 3.71
C ALA A 64 7.26 -4.62 4.01
N PRO A 65 6.09 -5.28 4.17
CA PRO A 65 6.01 -6.72 4.34
C PRO A 65 6.18 -7.45 3.01
N PHE A 66 7.01 -8.50 2.99
CA PHE A 66 7.22 -9.36 1.83
C PHE A 66 6.10 -10.40 1.73
N ILE A 67 4.98 -10.07 1.14
CA ILE A 67 3.78 -10.91 1.02
C ILE A 67 3.97 -12.20 0.21
N PHE A 68 5.11 -12.37 -0.46
CA PHE A 68 5.41 -13.58 -1.23
C PHE A 68 6.18 -14.63 -0.44
N HIS A 69 6.27 -14.51 0.88
CA HIS A 69 6.95 -15.45 1.78
C HIS A 69 6.36 -16.88 1.79
N TRP A 70 5.21 -17.08 1.15
CA TRP A 70 4.58 -18.39 0.98
C TRP A 70 5.25 -19.24 -0.12
N TRP A 71 6.13 -18.63 -0.91
CA TRP A 71 6.83 -19.27 -2.02
C TRP A 71 8.33 -18.99 -1.97
N PRO A 72 9.15 -19.89 -2.58
CA PRO A 72 10.54 -19.53 -2.86
C PRO A 72 10.63 -18.21 -3.66
N LYS A 73 11.68 -17.41 -3.42
CA LYS A 73 11.85 -16.12 -4.14
C LYS A 73 11.94 -16.33 -5.66
N GLU A 74 12.47 -17.47 -6.10
CA GLU A 74 12.67 -17.85 -7.51
C GLU A 74 11.38 -18.34 -8.20
N GLU A 75 10.33 -18.64 -7.42
CA GLU A 75 9.05 -19.08 -7.99
C GLU A 75 8.53 -18.04 -8.99
N PRO A 76 8.07 -18.44 -10.21
CA PRO A 76 7.54 -17.51 -11.20
C PRO A 76 6.38 -16.67 -10.65
N MET A 77 6.35 -15.37 -11.04
CA MET A 77 5.31 -14.45 -10.58
C MET A 77 3.90 -14.92 -10.93
N ASP A 78 3.72 -15.61 -12.06
CA ASP A 78 2.40 -16.11 -12.46
C ASP A 78 1.87 -17.19 -11.50
N THR A 79 2.75 -18.07 -11.01
CA THR A 79 2.43 -19.06 -9.95
C THR A 79 2.05 -18.35 -8.65
N LYS A 80 2.89 -17.41 -8.22
CA LYS A 80 2.64 -16.61 -7.00
C LYS A 80 1.30 -15.88 -7.10
N ARG A 81 1.05 -15.22 -8.25
CA ARG A 81 -0.21 -14.48 -8.49
C ARG A 81 -1.44 -15.37 -8.48
N ALA A 82 -1.36 -16.56 -9.10
CA ALA A 82 -2.44 -17.53 -9.10
C ALA A 82 -2.75 -18.08 -7.70
N GLY A 83 -1.74 -18.15 -6.84
CA GLY A 83 -1.86 -18.64 -5.47
C GLY A 83 -2.11 -17.56 -4.41
N LEU A 84 -2.20 -16.27 -4.78
CA LEU A 84 -2.55 -15.20 -3.84
C LEU A 84 -3.96 -15.42 -3.27
N ARG A 85 -4.09 -15.16 -1.98
CA ARG A 85 -5.35 -15.33 -1.23
C ARG A 85 -5.58 -14.11 -0.34
N ASP A 86 -6.76 -13.53 -0.41
CA ASP A 86 -7.12 -12.34 0.36
C ASP A 86 -7.03 -12.57 1.87
N ASP A 87 -7.43 -13.76 2.36
CA ASP A 87 -7.34 -14.11 3.78
C ASP A 87 -5.88 -14.18 4.30
N ARG A 88 -4.90 -14.52 3.44
CA ARG A 88 -3.47 -14.48 3.76
C ARG A 88 -2.93 -13.07 3.72
N LEU A 89 -3.25 -12.30 2.67
CA LEU A 89 -2.84 -10.90 2.54
C LEU A 89 -3.29 -10.04 3.72
N VAL A 90 -4.52 -10.24 4.21
CA VAL A 90 -5.04 -9.58 5.42
C VAL A 90 -4.17 -9.92 6.64
N LYS A 91 -3.81 -11.18 6.82
CA LYS A 91 -2.96 -11.60 7.95
C LYS A 91 -1.56 -11.02 7.85
N ASP A 92 -0.98 -10.98 6.64
CA ASP A 92 0.34 -10.41 6.40
C ASP A 92 0.36 -8.92 6.73
N MET A 93 -0.65 -8.16 6.28
CA MET A 93 -0.76 -6.72 6.59
C MET A 93 -1.02 -6.47 8.08
N ASN A 94 -1.87 -7.26 8.73
CA ASN A 94 -2.11 -7.14 10.17
C ASN A 94 -0.86 -7.52 11.00
N ALA A 95 -0.05 -8.47 10.54
CA ALA A 95 1.22 -8.79 11.19
C ALA A 95 2.24 -7.64 11.07
N ALA A 96 2.30 -6.98 9.91
CA ALA A 96 3.11 -5.76 9.74
C ALA A 96 2.59 -4.61 10.61
N PHE A 97 1.27 -4.44 10.73
CA PHE A 97 0.66 -3.47 11.65
C PHE A 97 1.07 -3.76 13.10
N ALA A 98 0.96 -5.00 13.55
CA ALA A 98 1.32 -5.40 14.91
C ALA A 98 2.82 -5.21 15.20
N LEU A 99 3.68 -5.44 14.20
CA LEU A 99 5.11 -5.15 14.33
C LEU A 99 5.34 -3.66 14.59
N LEU A 100 4.74 -2.77 13.80
CA LEU A 100 4.86 -1.32 13.95
C LEU A 100 4.28 -0.85 15.29
N ASP A 101 3.09 -1.31 15.66
CA ASP A 101 2.39 -0.97 16.90
C ASP A 101 3.19 -1.38 18.16
N GLY A 102 4.02 -2.41 18.05
CA GLY A 102 4.91 -2.87 19.13
C GLY A 102 6.27 -2.18 19.22
N MET A 103 6.58 -1.23 18.31
CA MET A 103 7.86 -0.52 18.32
C MET A 103 7.78 0.74 19.19
N ASP A 104 8.65 0.91 20.18
CA ASP A 104 8.68 2.09 21.07
C ASP A 104 8.82 3.43 20.31
N VAL A 105 9.40 3.40 19.12
CA VAL A 105 9.59 4.59 18.26
C VAL A 105 8.36 4.94 17.42
N VAL A 106 7.29 4.12 17.46
CA VAL A 106 6.06 4.30 16.69
C VAL A 106 4.93 4.81 17.59
N ASP A 107 4.18 5.76 17.09
CA ASP A 107 2.89 6.12 17.66
C ASP A 107 1.80 5.22 17.03
N GLY A 108 1.36 4.22 17.78
CA GLY A 108 0.38 3.22 17.34
C GLY A 108 -1.01 3.81 17.01
N ASP A 109 -1.31 5.03 17.43
CA ASP A 109 -2.55 5.73 17.08
C ASP A 109 -2.45 6.48 15.75
N ARG A 110 -1.29 6.48 15.09
CA ARG A 110 -1.02 7.22 13.84
C ARG A 110 -0.37 6.33 12.78
N ILE A 111 -1.03 5.21 12.46
CA ILE A 111 -0.58 4.28 11.42
C ILE A 111 -1.49 4.38 10.20
N GLY A 112 -0.89 4.62 9.04
CA GLY A 112 -1.55 4.59 7.73
C GLY A 112 -1.06 3.42 6.88
N ILE A 113 -1.71 3.23 5.73
CA ILE A 113 -1.32 2.24 4.74
C ILE A 113 -1.34 2.85 3.35
N LEU A 114 -0.37 2.47 2.54
CA LEU A 114 -0.32 2.85 1.13
C LEU A 114 0.16 1.70 0.26
N GLY A 115 -0.16 1.77 -1.02
CA GLY A 115 0.33 0.77 -1.95
C GLY A 115 0.22 1.19 -3.41
N HIS A 116 1.12 0.62 -4.21
CA HIS A 116 1.26 0.87 -5.63
C HIS A 116 0.86 -0.38 -6.43
N CYS A 117 0.16 -0.23 -7.54
CA CYS A 117 -0.19 -1.37 -8.40
C CYS A 117 -0.98 -2.44 -7.62
N MET A 118 -0.47 -3.66 -7.60
CA MET A 118 -1.02 -4.75 -6.78
C MET A 118 -1.08 -4.36 -5.29
N GLY A 119 -0.08 -3.62 -4.79
CA GLY A 119 -0.06 -3.09 -3.42
C GLY A 119 -1.22 -2.13 -3.14
N GLY A 120 -1.67 -1.36 -4.13
CA GLY A 120 -2.84 -0.50 -3.99
C GLY A 120 -4.12 -1.28 -3.70
N ARG A 121 -4.31 -2.43 -4.36
CA ARG A 121 -5.39 -3.37 -4.05
C ARG A 121 -5.26 -3.95 -2.64
N ILE A 122 -4.03 -4.34 -2.28
CA ILE A 122 -3.75 -4.94 -0.96
C ILE A 122 -3.97 -3.92 0.15
N ALA A 123 -3.57 -2.67 -0.04
CA ALA A 123 -3.81 -1.59 0.91
C ALA A 123 -5.31 -1.34 1.14
N TRP A 124 -6.12 -1.33 0.06
CA TRP A 124 -7.58 -1.26 0.16
C TRP A 124 -8.15 -2.43 0.96
N LEU A 125 -7.79 -3.65 0.60
CA LEU A 125 -8.23 -4.86 1.30
C LEU A 125 -7.86 -4.82 2.78
N ALA A 126 -6.61 -4.45 3.11
CA ALA A 126 -6.14 -4.35 4.48
C ALA A 126 -6.93 -3.30 5.28
N ALA A 127 -7.24 -2.14 4.68
CA ALA A 127 -8.05 -1.11 5.33
C ALA A 127 -9.48 -1.59 5.62
N CYS A 128 -10.04 -2.48 4.80
CA CYS A 128 -11.34 -3.10 5.10
C CYS A 128 -11.31 -4.07 6.31
N HIS A 129 -10.13 -4.46 6.78
CA HIS A 129 -9.93 -5.46 7.83
C HIS A 129 -9.11 -4.98 9.03
N ASN A 130 -8.82 -3.68 9.12
CA ASN A 130 -8.10 -3.08 10.24
C ASN A 130 -8.68 -1.71 10.57
N ASP A 131 -9.49 -1.64 11.62
CA ASP A 131 -10.22 -0.46 12.08
C ASP A 131 -9.34 0.60 12.77
N ARG A 132 -8.07 0.30 13.00
CA ARG A 132 -7.09 1.21 13.61
C ARG A 132 -6.33 2.08 12.59
N LEU A 133 -6.40 1.77 11.30
CA LEU A 133 -5.75 2.58 10.27
C LEU A 133 -6.36 3.98 10.19
N LYS A 134 -5.52 5.01 10.00
CA LYS A 134 -5.90 6.42 10.00
C LYS A 134 -5.82 7.09 8.63
N ALA A 135 -5.18 6.45 7.67
CA ALA A 135 -5.06 6.94 6.29
C ALA A 135 -4.86 5.77 5.33
N LEU A 136 -5.52 5.83 4.18
CA LEU A 136 -5.35 4.88 3.07
C LEU A 136 -4.94 5.64 1.81
N VAL A 137 -3.84 5.25 1.17
CA VAL A 137 -3.42 5.78 -0.13
C VAL A 137 -3.36 4.65 -1.16
N VAL A 138 -4.08 4.81 -2.25
CA VAL A 138 -4.15 3.84 -3.35
C VAL A 138 -3.59 4.45 -4.63
N LEU A 139 -2.43 3.95 -5.09
CA LEU A 139 -1.84 4.39 -6.34
C LEU A 139 -2.09 3.32 -7.41
N TYR A 140 -2.84 3.69 -8.45
CA TYR A 140 -3.16 2.81 -9.58
C TYR A 140 -3.44 1.35 -9.17
N GLY A 141 -4.17 1.17 -8.07
CA GLY A 141 -4.57 -0.15 -7.56
C GLY A 141 -5.64 -0.78 -8.43
N GLY A 142 -5.29 -1.80 -9.22
CA GLY A 142 -6.24 -2.54 -10.04
C GLY A 142 -6.87 -3.73 -9.31
N ARG A 143 -7.87 -4.38 -9.95
CA ARG A 143 -8.52 -5.61 -9.46
C ARG A 143 -9.21 -5.51 -8.09
N ILE A 144 -9.55 -4.32 -7.63
CA ILE A 144 -10.32 -4.13 -6.37
C ILE A 144 -11.72 -4.75 -6.48
N LYS A 145 -12.23 -4.88 -7.71
CA LYS A 145 -13.52 -5.52 -8.04
C LYS A 145 -13.48 -7.05 -8.08
N ALA A 146 -12.33 -7.68 -7.75
CA ALA A 146 -12.18 -9.12 -7.81
C ALA A 146 -11.55 -9.67 -6.53
N GLY A 147 -12.16 -10.69 -5.93
CA GLY A 147 -11.56 -11.46 -4.84
C GLY A 147 -10.38 -12.31 -5.32
N SER A 148 -9.44 -12.63 -4.43
CA SER A 148 -8.34 -13.55 -4.67
C SER A 148 -8.41 -14.71 -3.68
N GLY A 149 -8.39 -15.95 -4.20
CA GLY A 149 -8.64 -17.16 -3.43
C GLY A 149 -10.08 -17.65 -3.54
N GLU A 150 -10.46 -18.65 -2.75
CA GLU A 150 -11.77 -19.29 -2.84
C GLU A 150 -12.84 -18.50 -2.06
N GLY A 151 -13.85 -17.98 -2.78
CA GLY A 151 -15.15 -17.62 -2.22
C GLY A 151 -15.22 -16.39 -1.31
N GLY A 152 -14.20 -15.53 -1.27
CA GLY A 152 -14.26 -14.26 -0.52
C GLY A 152 -14.95 -13.14 -1.32
N PRO A 153 -15.49 -12.10 -0.65
CA PRO A 153 -16.00 -10.90 -1.33
C PRO A 153 -14.87 -10.15 -2.03
N ALA A 154 -15.20 -9.42 -3.08
CA ALA A 154 -14.24 -8.50 -3.68
C ALA A 154 -13.92 -7.36 -2.70
N PRO A 155 -12.69 -6.80 -2.68
CA PRO A 155 -12.36 -5.68 -1.78
C PRO A 155 -13.30 -4.48 -1.90
N ILE A 156 -13.85 -4.21 -3.08
CA ILE A 156 -14.81 -3.14 -3.30
C ILE A 156 -16.12 -3.34 -2.51
N ASP A 157 -16.57 -4.60 -2.36
CA ASP A 157 -17.80 -4.93 -1.64
C ASP A 157 -17.65 -4.70 -0.13
N LEU A 158 -16.42 -4.54 0.35
CA LEU A 158 -16.07 -4.28 1.74
C LEU A 158 -15.78 -2.79 2.02
N ALA A 159 -15.99 -1.89 1.07
CA ALA A 159 -15.65 -0.47 1.19
C ALA A 159 -16.23 0.18 2.46
N ALA A 160 -17.41 -0.24 2.90
CA ALA A 160 -18.04 0.28 4.12
C ALA A 160 -17.26 -0.01 5.42
N ASN A 161 -16.28 -0.93 5.37
CA ASN A 161 -15.44 -1.25 6.52
C ASN A 161 -14.16 -0.40 6.58
N ILE A 162 -13.87 0.45 5.59
CA ILE A 162 -12.70 1.32 5.60
C ILE A 162 -12.88 2.37 6.71
N PRO A 163 -11.94 2.45 7.70
CA PRO A 163 -12.16 3.29 8.89
C PRO A 163 -11.64 4.72 8.73
N CYS A 164 -11.04 5.06 7.60
CA CYS A 164 -10.24 6.28 7.45
C CYS A 164 -10.44 6.94 6.09
N PRO A 165 -10.02 8.21 5.94
CA PRO A 165 -9.99 8.89 4.65
C PRO A 165 -9.12 8.16 3.62
N VAL A 166 -9.51 8.28 2.33
CA VAL A 166 -8.86 7.61 1.21
C VAL A 166 -8.34 8.63 0.20
N LEU A 167 -7.06 8.52 -0.16
CA LEU A 167 -6.47 9.21 -1.31
C LEU A 167 -6.26 8.21 -2.44
N GLY A 168 -6.82 8.47 -3.61
CA GLY A 168 -6.61 7.67 -4.82
C GLY A 168 -5.89 8.45 -5.91
N LEU A 169 -4.92 7.83 -6.58
CA LEU A 169 -4.08 8.45 -7.61
C LEU A 169 -4.02 7.52 -8.82
N PHE A 170 -4.62 7.93 -9.94
CA PHE A 170 -4.85 7.05 -11.09
C PHE A 170 -4.49 7.75 -12.40
N GLY A 171 -3.99 6.99 -13.37
CA GLY A 171 -3.80 7.46 -14.74
C GLY A 171 -5.04 7.17 -15.60
N ASN A 172 -5.45 8.13 -16.43
CA ASN A 172 -6.61 7.95 -17.33
C ASN A 172 -6.32 7.06 -18.55
N ASP A 173 -5.04 6.79 -18.85
CA ASP A 173 -4.64 5.87 -19.92
C ASP A 173 -4.39 4.44 -19.40
N ASP A 174 -4.58 4.21 -18.07
CA ASP A 174 -4.44 2.88 -17.47
C ASP A 174 -5.61 1.97 -17.89
N GLN A 175 -5.31 0.69 -18.07
CA GLN A 175 -6.30 -0.35 -18.40
C GLN A 175 -6.63 -1.25 -17.20
N ASN A 176 -5.87 -1.10 -16.09
CA ASN A 176 -6.08 -1.88 -14.86
C ASN A 176 -5.47 -1.17 -13.64
N PRO A 177 -6.25 -0.29 -12.96
CA PRO A 177 -7.66 -0.03 -13.19
C PRO A 177 -7.91 0.84 -14.42
N SER A 178 -8.98 0.54 -15.17
CA SER A 178 -9.49 1.44 -16.19
C SER A 178 -10.19 2.66 -15.57
N PRO A 179 -10.39 3.77 -16.30
CA PRO A 179 -11.18 4.89 -15.79
C PRO A 179 -12.56 4.48 -15.27
N ALA A 180 -13.21 3.51 -15.92
CA ALA A 180 -14.51 2.98 -15.50
C ALA A 180 -14.41 2.19 -14.18
N ASP A 181 -13.30 1.46 -13.94
CA ASP A 181 -13.07 0.81 -12.64
C ASP A 181 -12.90 1.85 -11.54
N VAL A 182 -12.21 2.97 -11.84
CA VAL A 182 -12.03 4.05 -10.87
C VAL A 182 -13.36 4.75 -10.57
N ASP A 183 -14.27 4.91 -11.56
CA ASP A 183 -15.65 5.40 -11.32
C ASP A 183 -16.41 4.48 -10.36
N ASP A 184 -16.27 3.16 -10.50
CA ASP A 184 -16.88 2.18 -9.59
C ASP A 184 -16.30 2.30 -8.17
N TYR A 185 -14.99 2.56 -8.03
CA TYR A 185 -14.35 2.77 -6.72
C TYR A 185 -14.88 4.01 -6.01
N GLU A 186 -15.03 5.14 -6.74
CA GLU A 186 -15.64 6.37 -6.20
C GLU A 186 -17.10 6.14 -5.79
N ALA A 187 -17.86 5.43 -6.62
CA ALA A 187 -19.25 5.09 -6.32
C ALA A 187 -19.37 4.25 -5.04
N ALA A 188 -18.49 3.25 -4.86
CA ALA A 188 -18.49 2.41 -3.67
C ALA A 188 -18.15 3.20 -2.39
N LEU A 189 -17.12 4.07 -2.43
CA LEU A 189 -16.76 4.92 -1.30
C LEU A 189 -17.86 5.93 -0.97
N THR A 190 -18.48 6.54 -1.99
CA THR A 190 -19.62 7.45 -1.83
C THR A 190 -20.80 6.74 -1.16
N ALA A 191 -21.17 5.55 -1.63
CA ALA A 191 -22.26 4.76 -1.07
C ALA A 191 -21.98 4.34 0.39
N ALA A 192 -20.73 4.11 0.72
CA ALA A 192 -20.27 3.78 2.07
C ALA A 192 -20.15 5.00 2.99
N GLY A 193 -20.24 6.23 2.48
CA GLY A 193 -20.07 7.46 3.26
C GLY A 193 -18.61 7.70 3.71
N ILE A 194 -17.64 7.13 3.00
CA ILE A 194 -16.21 7.28 3.28
C ILE A 194 -15.71 8.60 2.68
N ASP A 195 -14.93 9.37 3.46
CA ASP A 195 -14.24 10.56 2.94
C ASP A 195 -13.11 10.13 1.99
N TYR A 196 -13.14 10.65 0.77
CA TYR A 196 -12.11 10.32 -0.22
C TYR A 196 -11.80 11.49 -1.13
N THR A 197 -10.58 11.46 -1.68
CA THR A 197 -10.14 12.36 -2.75
C THR A 197 -9.41 11.54 -3.81
N PHE A 198 -9.93 11.57 -5.05
CA PHE A 198 -9.28 10.91 -6.17
C PHE A 198 -8.71 11.93 -7.13
N HIS A 199 -7.49 11.71 -7.58
CA HIS A 199 -6.83 12.48 -8.64
C HIS A 199 -6.59 11.57 -9.83
N ARG A 200 -6.95 12.08 -11.01
CA ARG A 200 -6.84 11.36 -12.28
C ARG A 200 -5.96 12.17 -13.22
N TYR A 201 -4.98 11.52 -13.81
CA TYR A 201 -3.95 12.15 -14.64
C TYR A 201 -4.14 11.77 -16.11
N ASP A 202 -4.45 12.75 -16.96
CA ASP A 202 -4.54 12.57 -18.41
C ASP A 202 -3.15 12.27 -19.00
N GLY A 203 -3.08 11.48 -20.05
CA GLY A 203 -1.83 11.08 -20.68
C GLY A 203 -0.90 10.25 -19.79
N THR A 204 -1.46 9.63 -18.76
CA THR A 204 -0.71 8.89 -17.74
C THR A 204 -1.22 7.45 -17.63
N ASN A 205 -0.29 6.50 -17.68
CA ASN A 205 -0.57 5.08 -17.65
C ASN A 205 -0.25 4.46 -16.28
N HIS A 206 -0.43 3.14 -16.17
CA HIS A 206 -0.09 2.34 -14.99
C HIS A 206 1.37 2.49 -14.58
N ALA A 207 1.65 2.48 -13.26
CA ALA A 207 2.99 2.55 -12.68
C ALA A 207 3.76 3.85 -12.98
N PHE A 208 3.06 4.98 -13.12
CA PHE A 208 3.66 6.27 -13.46
C PHE A 208 4.64 6.85 -12.43
N GLN A 209 4.66 6.33 -11.20
CA GLN A 209 5.66 6.71 -10.18
C GLN A 209 6.90 5.80 -10.18
N ASP A 210 6.85 4.65 -10.83
CA ASP A 210 7.94 3.68 -10.80
C ASP A 210 9.08 4.10 -11.75
N PHE A 211 10.07 4.82 -11.21
CA PHE A 211 11.23 5.30 -11.94
C PHE A 211 12.14 4.16 -12.46
N SER A 212 12.00 2.95 -11.93
CA SER A 212 12.73 1.77 -12.42
C SER A 212 12.21 1.28 -13.78
N ARG A 213 11.07 1.85 -14.23
CA ARG A 213 10.40 1.54 -15.49
C ARG A 213 10.23 2.80 -16.34
N PRO A 214 11.29 3.24 -17.03
CA PRO A 214 11.28 4.51 -17.78
C PRO A 214 10.15 4.60 -18.81
N GLU A 215 9.73 3.47 -19.37
CA GLU A 215 8.64 3.39 -20.35
C GLU A 215 7.24 3.68 -19.77
N ARG A 216 7.11 3.69 -18.46
CA ARG A 216 5.87 3.97 -17.71
C ARG A 216 5.94 5.21 -16.85
N TYR A 217 7.14 5.59 -16.46
CA TYR A 217 7.37 6.71 -15.56
C TYR A 217 6.92 8.03 -16.21
N ASN A 218 6.07 8.78 -15.51
CA ASN A 218 5.66 10.12 -15.89
C ASN A 218 6.07 11.10 -14.78
N ALA A 219 7.11 11.87 -15.02
CA ALA A 219 7.69 12.75 -14.01
C ALA A 219 6.67 13.77 -13.47
N ALA A 220 5.90 14.41 -14.34
CA ALA A 220 4.94 15.44 -13.92
C ALA A 220 3.84 14.87 -13.04
N SER A 221 3.25 13.73 -13.44
CA SER A 221 2.23 13.05 -12.64
C SER A 221 2.81 12.48 -11.34
N SER A 222 4.05 12.00 -11.38
CA SER A 222 4.76 11.49 -10.21
C SER A 222 5.02 12.60 -9.19
N ASP A 223 5.52 13.75 -9.60
CA ASP A 223 5.84 14.87 -8.71
C ASP A 223 4.56 15.43 -8.05
N ASP A 224 3.50 15.62 -8.83
CA ASP A 224 2.21 16.05 -8.32
C ASP A 224 1.61 15.03 -7.34
N ALA A 225 1.69 13.73 -7.66
CA ALA A 225 1.24 12.65 -6.77
C ALA A 225 2.00 12.64 -5.44
N TRP A 226 3.33 12.81 -5.47
CA TRP A 226 4.15 12.91 -4.27
C TRP A 226 3.71 14.06 -3.36
N GLU A 227 3.44 15.24 -3.92
CA GLU A 227 2.96 16.38 -3.12
C GLU A 227 1.58 16.12 -2.52
N LYS A 228 0.66 15.52 -3.28
CA LYS A 228 -0.67 15.15 -2.77
C LYS A 228 -0.61 14.13 -1.64
N ILE A 229 0.24 13.10 -1.78
CA ILE A 229 0.47 12.11 -0.73
C ILE A 229 1.04 12.78 0.52
N ARG A 230 2.06 13.64 0.37
CA ARG A 230 2.69 14.36 1.49
C ARG A 230 1.67 15.19 2.26
N VAL A 231 0.85 15.98 1.55
CA VAL A 231 -0.20 16.82 2.18
C VAL A 231 -1.26 15.96 2.87
N PHE A 232 -1.71 14.89 2.23
CA PHE A 232 -2.71 13.98 2.78
C PHE A 232 -2.21 13.27 4.05
N LEU A 233 -1.02 12.68 4.00
CA LEU A 233 -0.45 11.98 5.16
C LEU A 233 -0.16 12.95 6.32
N ALA A 234 0.36 14.15 6.03
CA ALA A 234 0.57 15.17 7.05
C ALA A 234 -0.74 15.56 7.75
N ARG A 235 -1.83 15.69 7.00
CA ARG A 235 -3.15 16.02 7.56
C ARG A 235 -3.71 14.94 8.47
N HIS A 236 -3.49 13.67 8.16
CA HIS A 236 -4.18 12.57 8.84
C HIS A 236 -3.29 11.80 9.83
N LEU A 237 -1.95 11.94 9.74
CA LEU A 237 -1.01 11.20 10.55
C LEU A 237 -0.09 12.08 11.42
N THR A 238 -0.15 13.42 11.33
CA THR A 238 0.63 14.29 12.22
C THR A 238 -0.22 14.93 13.30
N PRO A 239 0.33 15.16 14.52
CA PRO A 239 -0.42 15.81 15.61
C PRO A 239 -0.84 17.22 15.22
N GLY A 240 -2.14 17.52 15.32
CA GLY A 240 -2.69 18.87 15.08
C GLY A 240 -2.84 19.25 13.61
N GLY A 241 -2.88 18.26 12.70
CA GLY A 241 -3.29 18.47 11.31
C GLY A 241 -4.79 18.64 11.13
#